data_213be7719ba8729e1145d7b90e372cf3
#
_entry.id   213be7719ba8729e1145d7b90e372cf3
#
_cell.length_a   1.000
_cell.length_b   1.000
_cell.length_c   1.000
_cell.angle_alpha   90.00
_cell.angle_beta   90.00
_cell.angle_gamma   90.00
#
_symmetry.space_group_name_H-M   'P 1'
#
loop_
_entity.id
_entity.type
_entity.pdbx_description
1 polymer ?
#
loop_
_entity_poly.entity_id
_entity_poly.type
_entity_poly.pdbx_seq_one_letter_code
_entity_poly.pdbx_strand_id
1 'polypeptide(L)'
;LSSDLPAPITPALPSSPTGERRTADVLIEVLATAGVELVFGLPGGPISPIHDALLGEPRIRHITTRHESGALFAAAGYAHATGRLGVAAVTSGPGILNAMTGLASAHCDGLPVLLLVGEVARKVHGRGALQDGSSHGLNVVGMTRHVTKLAVELTEPANAPLVLHRAIATAMSGRRGPVVVTIPMDVATALAPAPRISAEVSLEFALAPAALDEISALIALAARPMILAGSGCRGQGAPARLRAVAERYQCPVATTPKAKGVFPEDHPLSLGVFGLGGHPSARAYGERGIDVMVALGTSLGDVATEGWSPLLRGRRAFIHVDIDAQQIGRSYQPTHALVAPAAAFLGELQTRFPLQTPRLVGDGVTRYTLPASPLDRLSPQTAVAEIQAVLPPDTIYTVDSGNHFLFATHYLELTYPDSFIVMTGLGSMGQSIGGAIGAKLARPQRSVAAICGDGCFAMNGFEIATAAAERIPMVLFVFNDQRLGMVEHGHAAVYGRDAAYPIAMDVGNLARGLGAEFARAERPTDILALRERIAQLTGPLVVDVLIDPDVRMPTRDRLVTMDSSKKRMN
;
A
#
# COMPACT_ATOMS: atom_id res chain seq x y z
N LEU A 1 -20.77 31.52 -9.78
CA LEU A 1 -20.61 31.51 -11.23
C LEU A 1 -21.41 30.34 -11.78
N SER A 2 -22.39 30.65 -12.64
CA SER A 2 -23.49 29.82 -13.10
C SER A 2 -23.02 28.58 -13.90
N SER A 3 -23.73 27.49 -13.68
CA SER A 3 -23.57 26.16 -14.24
C SER A 3 -24.13 25.97 -15.65
N ASP A 4 -23.75 26.81 -16.59
CA ASP A 4 -24.16 26.64 -18.00
C ASP A 4 -22.95 26.40 -18.89
N LEU A 5 -22.31 25.23 -18.72
CA LEU A 5 -21.47 24.67 -19.76
C LEU A 5 -22.32 23.78 -20.65
N PRO A 6 -22.34 23.97 -22.00
CA PRO A 6 -23.07 23.09 -22.88
C PRO A 6 -22.54 21.65 -22.77
N ALA A 7 -23.47 20.69 -22.82
CA ALA A 7 -23.10 19.27 -22.85
C ALA A 7 -22.10 19.01 -23.98
N PRO A 8 -21.03 18.24 -23.75
CA PRO A 8 -20.07 17.95 -24.80
C PRO A 8 -20.76 17.20 -25.94
N ILE A 9 -20.74 17.79 -27.10
CA ILE A 9 -21.14 17.12 -28.35
C ILE A 9 -20.03 16.11 -28.65
N THR A 10 -20.27 14.85 -28.35
CA THR A 10 -19.38 13.76 -28.74
C THR A 10 -19.76 13.34 -30.16
N PRO A 11 -18.99 13.69 -31.20
CA PRO A 11 -19.20 13.07 -32.49
C PRO A 11 -18.80 11.60 -32.37
N ALA A 12 -19.73 10.70 -32.67
CA ALA A 12 -19.40 9.29 -32.85
C ALA A 12 -18.34 9.19 -33.96
N LEU A 13 -17.14 8.73 -33.60
CA LEU A 13 -16.09 8.49 -34.60
C LEU A 13 -16.55 7.40 -35.56
N PRO A 14 -16.37 7.56 -36.87
CA PRO A 14 -16.80 6.58 -37.86
C PRO A 14 -16.07 5.25 -37.61
N SER A 15 -16.81 4.16 -37.44
CA SER A 15 -16.27 2.81 -37.50
C SER A 15 -15.67 2.57 -38.89
N SER A 16 -14.38 2.17 -38.94
CA SER A 16 -13.76 1.77 -40.19
C SER A 16 -14.44 0.52 -40.73
N PRO A 17 -14.55 0.36 -42.05
CA PRO A 17 -15.12 -0.85 -42.69
C PRO A 17 -14.35 -2.14 -42.32
N THR A 18 -13.13 -2.02 -41.83
CA THR A 18 -12.22 -3.14 -41.44
C THR A 18 -12.35 -3.57 -40.01
N GLY A 19 -13.20 -2.93 -39.19
CA GLY A 19 -13.28 -3.19 -37.73
C GLY A 19 -12.07 -2.63 -36.94
N GLU A 20 -11.20 -1.86 -37.58
CA GLU A 20 -10.07 -1.17 -36.96
C GLU A 20 -10.53 0.09 -36.23
N ARG A 21 -9.92 0.36 -35.10
CA ARG A 21 -10.21 1.53 -34.27
C ARG A 21 -8.90 2.22 -33.89
N ARG A 22 -8.98 3.44 -33.42
CA ARG A 22 -7.82 4.17 -32.92
C ARG A 22 -7.16 3.37 -31.77
N THR A 23 -5.84 3.25 -31.80
CA THR A 23 -5.08 2.46 -30.79
C THR A 23 -5.44 2.86 -29.37
N ALA A 24 -5.59 4.14 -29.08
CA ALA A 24 -6.00 4.62 -27.76
C ALA A 24 -7.34 4.02 -27.32
N ASP A 25 -8.34 3.97 -28.21
CA ASP A 25 -9.66 3.40 -27.92
C ASP A 25 -9.57 1.88 -27.66
N VAL A 26 -8.73 1.19 -28.45
CA VAL A 26 -8.46 -0.25 -28.26
C VAL A 26 -7.81 -0.51 -26.90
N LEU A 27 -6.83 0.30 -26.48
CA LEU A 27 -6.18 0.16 -25.17
C LEU A 27 -7.19 0.36 -24.02
N ILE A 28 -8.03 1.38 -24.12
CA ILE A 28 -9.05 1.65 -23.09
C ILE A 28 -10.11 0.55 -23.06
N GLU A 29 -10.52 -0.01 -24.18
CA GLU A 29 -11.42 -1.17 -24.22
C GLU A 29 -10.80 -2.41 -23.57
N VAL A 30 -9.52 -2.67 -23.80
CA VAL A 30 -8.79 -3.78 -23.13
C VAL A 30 -8.81 -3.59 -21.62
N LEU A 31 -8.58 -2.37 -21.11
CA LEU A 31 -8.66 -2.08 -19.68
C LEU A 31 -10.07 -2.30 -19.13
N ALA A 32 -11.08 -1.80 -19.81
CA ALA A 32 -12.48 -1.98 -19.40
C ALA A 32 -12.89 -3.46 -19.36
N THR A 33 -12.44 -4.23 -20.36
CA THR A 33 -12.69 -5.68 -20.44
C THR A 33 -11.95 -6.44 -19.34
N ALA A 34 -10.76 -5.97 -18.94
CA ALA A 34 -10.02 -6.50 -17.80
C ALA A 34 -10.61 -6.06 -16.43
N GLY A 35 -11.74 -5.38 -16.43
CA GLY A 35 -12.45 -4.95 -15.22
C GLY A 35 -11.82 -3.73 -14.52
N VAL A 36 -11.08 -2.89 -15.24
CA VAL A 36 -10.61 -1.60 -14.73
C VAL A 36 -11.80 -0.64 -14.69
N GLU A 37 -12.04 -0.03 -13.54
CA GLU A 37 -13.14 0.92 -13.32
C GLU A 37 -12.64 2.36 -13.10
N LEU A 38 -11.36 2.50 -12.70
CA LEU A 38 -10.76 3.79 -12.37
C LEU A 38 -9.39 3.94 -13.02
N VAL A 39 -9.12 5.12 -13.56
CA VAL A 39 -7.79 5.56 -14.00
C VAL A 39 -7.46 6.87 -13.29
N PHE A 40 -6.34 6.92 -12.59
CA PHE A 40 -5.86 8.11 -11.89
C PHE A 40 -4.80 8.82 -12.74
N GLY A 41 -4.76 10.13 -12.77
CA GLY A 41 -3.69 10.80 -13.49
C GLY A 41 -3.92 12.25 -13.79
N LEU A 42 -2.96 12.84 -14.50
CA LEU A 42 -3.05 14.21 -14.99
C LEU A 42 -3.00 14.25 -16.52
N PRO A 43 -3.83 15.07 -17.17
CA PRO A 43 -3.75 15.29 -18.58
C PRO A 43 -2.45 16.01 -18.97
N GLY A 44 -1.98 15.77 -20.18
CA GLY A 44 -0.81 16.40 -20.79
C GLY A 44 -0.78 16.14 -22.28
N GLY A 45 0.06 16.86 -23.04
CA GLY A 45 0.09 16.74 -24.49
C GLY A 45 0.26 15.29 -24.98
N PRO A 46 1.37 14.62 -24.68
CA PRO A 46 1.64 13.27 -25.19
C PRO A 46 0.66 12.19 -24.72
N ILE A 47 -0.01 12.33 -23.57
CA ILE A 47 -1.00 11.37 -23.05
C ILE A 47 -2.44 11.71 -23.48
N SER A 48 -2.66 12.85 -24.15
CA SER A 48 -4.01 13.32 -24.53
C SER A 48 -4.83 12.30 -25.33
N PRO A 49 -4.29 11.48 -26.24
CA PRO A 49 -5.10 10.48 -26.94
C PRO A 49 -5.73 9.43 -26.00
N ILE A 50 -5.05 9.09 -24.90
CA ILE A 50 -5.57 8.17 -23.87
C ILE A 50 -6.69 8.84 -23.07
N HIS A 51 -6.50 10.10 -22.68
CA HIS A 51 -7.55 10.85 -21.97
C HIS A 51 -8.79 11.06 -22.84
N ASP A 52 -8.61 11.33 -24.12
CA ASP A 52 -9.72 11.45 -25.07
C ASP A 52 -10.48 10.11 -25.22
N ALA A 53 -9.76 8.99 -25.30
CA ALA A 53 -10.38 7.66 -25.35
C ALA A 53 -11.15 7.34 -24.04
N LEU A 54 -10.65 7.76 -22.87
CA LEU A 54 -11.33 7.60 -21.58
C LEU A 54 -12.68 8.35 -21.54
N LEU A 55 -12.79 9.51 -22.19
CA LEU A 55 -14.06 10.25 -22.29
C LEU A 55 -15.14 9.46 -23.06
N GLY A 56 -14.74 8.61 -23.99
CA GLY A 56 -15.62 7.74 -24.77
C GLY A 56 -15.98 6.41 -24.10
N GLU A 57 -15.41 6.05 -22.93
CA GLU A 57 -15.58 4.76 -22.30
C GLU A 57 -16.29 4.89 -20.92
N PRO A 58 -17.62 4.73 -20.87
CA PRO A 58 -18.40 4.99 -19.65
C PRO A 58 -18.16 3.99 -18.50
N ARG A 59 -17.52 2.84 -18.79
CA ARG A 59 -17.17 1.84 -17.77
C ARG A 59 -15.97 2.26 -16.91
N ILE A 60 -15.18 3.23 -17.39
CA ILE A 60 -13.96 3.69 -16.70
C ILE A 60 -14.11 5.16 -16.34
N ARG A 61 -14.04 5.46 -15.05
CA ARG A 61 -14.01 6.85 -14.55
C ARG A 61 -12.56 7.32 -14.45
N HIS A 62 -12.26 8.48 -15.02
CA HIS A 62 -10.97 9.15 -14.85
C HIS A 62 -11.01 10.06 -13.62
N ILE A 63 -10.02 9.94 -12.74
CA ILE A 63 -9.83 10.79 -11.55
C ILE A 63 -8.63 11.69 -11.78
N THR A 64 -8.89 12.98 -11.94
CA THR A 64 -7.82 13.97 -12.16
C THR A 64 -7.15 14.31 -10.83
N THR A 65 -5.92 13.86 -10.64
CA THR A 65 -5.09 14.14 -9.46
C THR A 65 -4.43 15.52 -9.55
N ARG A 66 -3.69 15.92 -8.53
CA ARG A 66 -2.98 17.20 -8.50
C ARG A 66 -1.47 17.03 -8.72
N HIS A 67 -0.99 15.80 -8.53
CA HIS A 67 0.40 15.43 -8.76
C HIS A 67 0.49 13.96 -9.19
N GLU A 68 1.47 13.61 -10.01
CA GLU A 68 1.59 12.25 -10.55
C GLU A 68 1.98 11.23 -9.45
N SER A 69 2.73 11.63 -8.43
CA SER A 69 2.95 10.77 -7.26
C SER A 69 1.64 10.44 -6.53
N GLY A 70 0.74 11.42 -6.40
CA GLY A 70 -0.61 11.23 -5.86
C GLY A 70 -1.44 10.25 -6.69
N ALA A 71 -1.36 10.33 -8.03
CA ALA A 71 -2.00 9.37 -8.93
C ALA A 71 -1.52 7.94 -8.66
N LEU A 72 -0.21 7.74 -8.54
CA LEU A 72 0.37 6.42 -8.28
C LEU A 72 0.01 5.92 -6.87
N PHE A 73 0.00 6.78 -5.85
CA PHE A 73 -0.44 6.40 -4.51
C PHE A 73 -1.93 6.06 -4.47
N ALA A 74 -2.77 6.76 -5.23
CA ALA A 74 -4.19 6.42 -5.34
C ALA A 74 -4.41 5.09 -6.07
N ALA A 75 -3.71 4.84 -7.18
CA ALA A 75 -3.73 3.56 -7.87
C ALA A 75 -3.23 2.42 -6.98
N ALA A 76 -2.16 2.64 -6.21
CA ALA A 76 -1.63 1.68 -5.25
C ALA A 76 -2.59 1.42 -4.08
N GLY A 77 -3.24 2.46 -3.54
CA GLY A 77 -4.27 2.36 -2.50
C GLY A 77 -5.49 1.57 -2.99
N TYR A 78 -5.94 1.81 -4.21
CA TYR A 78 -7.00 1.03 -4.86
C TYR A 78 -6.60 -0.44 -5.00
N ALA A 79 -5.40 -0.70 -5.51
CA ALA A 79 -4.90 -2.06 -5.68
C ALA A 79 -4.75 -2.78 -4.34
N HIS A 80 -4.31 -2.09 -3.29
CA HIS A 80 -4.20 -2.64 -1.95
C HIS A 80 -5.56 -3.00 -1.36
N ALA A 81 -6.56 -2.11 -1.49
CA ALA A 81 -7.90 -2.31 -0.92
C ALA A 81 -8.72 -3.37 -1.66
N THR A 82 -8.47 -3.59 -2.96
CA THR A 82 -9.26 -4.52 -3.80
C THR A 82 -8.55 -5.80 -4.13
N GLY A 83 -7.21 -5.82 -4.14
CA GLY A 83 -6.41 -6.88 -4.77
C GLY A 83 -6.48 -6.86 -6.30
N ARG A 84 -7.12 -5.85 -6.93
CA ARG A 84 -7.25 -5.68 -8.39
C ARG A 84 -6.15 -4.75 -8.92
N LEU A 85 -6.05 -4.63 -10.22
CA LEU A 85 -5.10 -3.73 -10.88
C LEU A 85 -5.46 -2.27 -10.61
N GLY A 86 -4.51 -1.49 -10.07
CA GLY A 86 -4.60 -0.03 -10.06
C GLY A 86 -4.04 0.54 -11.36
N VAL A 87 -4.65 1.57 -11.93
CA VAL A 87 -4.20 2.15 -13.20
C VAL A 87 -3.97 3.64 -13.04
N ALA A 88 -2.82 4.10 -13.52
CA ALA A 88 -2.51 5.53 -13.63
C ALA A 88 -2.09 5.90 -15.06
N ALA A 89 -2.35 7.15 -15.46
CA ALA A 89 -1.97 7.70 -16.76
C ALA A 89 -1.30 9.06 -16.59
N VAL A 90 -0.09 9.22 -17.12
CA VAL A 90 0.72 10.44 -17.00
C VAL A 90 1.38 10.81 -18.33
N THR A 91 1.78 12.07 -18.45
CA THR A 91 2.53 12.53 -19.63
C THR A 91 4.02 12.14 -19.53
N SER A 92 4.75 12.25 -20.62
CA SER A 92 6.22 12.11 -20.64
C SER A 92 6.92 13.26 -19.92
N GLY A 93 8.23 13.18 -19.83
CA GLY A 93 9.06 14.20 -19.18
C GLY A 93 8.78 14.33 -17.69
N PRO A 94 8.29 15.49 -17.21
CA PRO A 94 8.03 15.70 -15.79
C PRO A 94 6.97 14.74 -15.22
N GLY A 95 5.96 14.34 -16.02
CA GLY A 95 4.89 13.45 -15.55
C GLY A 95 5.42 12.11 -15.07
N ILE A 96 6.23 11.42 -15.87
CA ILE A 96 6.81 10.15 -15.44
C ILE A 96 7.85 10.34 -14.33
N LEU A 97 8.64 11.42 -14.33
CA LEU A 97 9.62 11.68 -13.28
C LEU A 97 8.95 11.92 -11.92
N ASN A 98 7.87 12.68 -11.89
CA ASN A 98 7.07 12.89 -10.68
C ASN A 98 6.38 11.60 -10.19
N ALA A 99 6.03 10.69 -11.10
CA ALA A 99 5.40 9.41 -10.78
C ALA A 99 6.37 8.38 -10.16
N MET A 100 7.69 8.55 -10.31
CA MET A 100 8.71 7.56 -9.94
C MET A 100 8.64 7.12 -8.48
N THR A 101 8.41 8.03 -7.54
CA THR A 101 8.29 7.68 -6.11
C THR A 101 7.12 6.74 -5.85
N GLY A 102 5.93 7.03 -6.42
CA GLY A 102 4.77 6.17 -6.28
C GLY A 102 4.95 4.81 -6.97
N LEU A 103 5.61 4.80 -8.13
CA LEU A 103 5.94 3.58 -8.87
C LEU A 103 6.89 2.68 -8.07
N ALA A 104 7.96 3.25 -7.50
CA ALA A 104 8.91 2.55 -6.65
C ALA A 104 8.26 2.03 -5.36
N SER A 105 7.35 2.81 -4.74
CA SER A 105 6.55 2.35 -3.61
C SER A 105 5.73 1.12 -3.96
N ALA A 106 4.99 1.15 -5.08
CA ALA A 106 4.20 0.01 -5.53
C ALA A 106 5.09 -1.23 -5.79
N HIS A 107 6.30 -1.04 -6.33
CA HIS A 107 7.27 -2.13 -6.56
C HIS A 107 7.75 -2.75 -5.24
N CYS A 108 8.17 -1.93 -4.28
CA CYS A 108 8.67 -2.41 -2.99
C CYS A 108 7.58 -3.14 -2.18
N ASP A 109 6.33 -2.72 -2.32
CA ASP A 109 5.19 -3.31 -1.61
C ASP A 109 4.46 -4.42 -2.39
N GLY A 110 4.88 -4.70 -3.62
CA GLY A 110 4.31 -5.77 -4.45
C GLY A 110 2.86 -5.48 -4.86
N LEU A 111 2.55 -4.22 -5.16
CA LEU A 111 1.21 -3.77 -5.55
C LEU A 111 1.05 -3.75 -7.08
N PRO A 112 0.01 -4.38 -7.64
CA PRO A 112 -0.20 -4.40 -9.07
C PRO A 112 -0.70 -3.03 -9.55
N VAL A 113 0.18 -2.28 -10.19
CA VAL A 113 -0.13 -0.98 -10.78
C VAL A 113 0.31 -0.96 -12.24
N LEU A 114 -0.58 -0.54 -13.12
CA LEU A 114 -0.25 -0.23 -14.51
C LEU A 114 -0.11 1.29 -14.65
N LEU A 115 1.05 1.72 -15.12
CA LEU A 115 1.29 3.10 -15.49
C LEU A 115 1.35 3.24 -17.01
N LEU A 116 0.39 3.96 -17.57
CA LEU A 116 0.40 4.40 -18.96
C LEU A 116 1.14 5.74 -19.05
N VAL A 117 2.16 5.81 -19.90
CA VAL A 117 2.95 7.02 -20.10
C VAL A 117 2.78 7.47 -21.56
N GLY A 118 2.20 8.65 -21.77
CA GLY A 118 2.20 9.25 -23.11
C GLY A 118 3.62 9.63 -23.51
N GLU A 119 3.97 9.43 -24.79
CA GLU A 119 5.28 9.75 -25.32
C GLU A 119 5.15 10.62 -26.57
N VAL A 120 6.16 11.44 -26.88
CA VAL A 120 6.21 12.22 -28.10
C VAL A 120 6.22 11.30 -29.32
N ALA A 121 5.77 11.83 -30.48
CA ALA A 121 5.70 11.03 -31.70
C ALA A 121 7.09 10.52 -32.12
N ARG A 122 7.19 9.26 -32.53
CA ARG A 122 8.45 8.58 -32.91
C ARG A 122 9.31 9.35 -33.94
N LYS A 123 8.66 10.06 -34.85
CA LYS A 123 9.36 10.87 -35.89
C LYS A 123 10.23 12.01 -35.34
N VAL A 124 10.03 12.40 -34.06
CA VAL A 124 10.82 13.46 -33.39
C VAL A 124 11.77 12.94 -32.33
N HIS A 125 11.83 11.63 -32.09
CA HIS A 125 12.77 11.01 -31.16
C HIS A 125 14.21 11.37 -31.51
N GLY A 126 15.00 11.75 -30.51
CA GLY A 126 16.42 12.11 -30.66
C GLY A 126 16.68 13.42 -31.43
N ARG A 127 15.64 14.19 -31.71
CA ARG A 127 15.75 15.47 -32.44
C ARG A 127 15.63 16.70 -31.53
N GLY A 128 15.74 16.50 -30.20
CA GLY A 128 15.59 17.58 -29.21
C GLY A 128 14.14 18.00 -28.99
N ALA A 129 13.18 17.08 -29.18
CA ALA A 129 11.77 17.33 -28.90
C ALA A 129 11.57 17.61 -27.39
N LEU A 130 10.63 18.50 -27.07
CA LEU A 130 10.22 18.75 -25.69
C LEU A 130 9.68 17.44 -25.09
N GLN A 131 10.19 17.04 -23.90
CA GLN A 131 9.75 15.85 -23.17
C GLN A 131 10.02 14.52 -23.91
N ASP A 132 11.09 14.43 -24.72
CA ASP A 132 11.49 13.17 -25.37
C ASP A 132 11.89 12.13 -24.32
N GLY A 133 11.03 11.15 -24.08
CA GLY A 133 11.23 10.02 -23.16
C GLY A 133 11.75 8.76 -23.85
N SER A 134 11.99 8.82 -25.17
CA SER A 134 12.54 7.71 -25.94
C SER A 134 13.96 7.33 -25.48
N SER A 135 14.50 6.24 -26.03
CA SER A 135 15.87 5.80 -25.77
C SER A 135 16.96 6.84 -26.15
N HIS A 136 16.62 7.82 -26.96
CA HIS A 136 17.49 8.94 -27.36
C HIS A 136 17.35 10.18 -26.44
N GLY A 137 16.34 10.21 -25.58
CA GLY A 137 16.07 11.27 -24.60
C GLY A 137 16.24 10.77 -23.16
N LEU A 138 15.17 10.86 -22.36
CA LEU A 138 15.16 10.44 -20.95
C LEU A 138 15.24 8.92 -20.74
N ASN A 139 15.03 8.14 -21.79
CA ASN A 139 14.98 6.68 -21.73
C ASN A 139 14.04 6.15 -20.63
N VAL A 140 12.77 6.49 -20.72
CA VAL A 140 11.75 6.14 -19.72
C VAL A 140 11.69 4.64 -19.45
N VAL A 141 11.74 3.81 -20.49
CA VAL A 141 11.78 2.34 -20.36
C VAL A 141 13.01 1.88 -19.56
N GLY A 142 14.19 2.41 -19.90
CA GLY A 142 15.43 2.09 -19.18
C GLY A 142 15.41 2.57 -17.72
N MET A 143 14.89 3.77 -17.49
CA MET A 143 14.80 4.38 -16.16
C MET A 143 13.82 3.63 -15.22
N THR A 144 12.69 3.17 -15.73
CA THR A 144 11.64 2.51 -14.92
C THR A 144 11.85 1.01 -14.73
N ARG A 145 12.68 0.35 -15.56
CA ARG A 145 12.90 -1.11 -15.54
C ARG A 145 13.33 -1.68 -14.18
N HIS A 146 14.00 -0.89 -13.34
CA HIS A 146 14.52 -1.35 -12.03
C HIS A 146 13.49 -1.22 -10.90
N VAL A 147 12.38 -0.52 -11.16
CA VAL A 147 11.28 -0.32 -10.20
C VAL A 147 9.95 -0.86 -10.74
N THR A 148 10.02 -1.75 -11.73
CA THR A 148 8.85 -2.39 -12.35
C THR A 148 9.12 -3.86 -12.66
N LYS A 149 8.05 -4.61 -12.86
CA LYS A 149 8.14 -6.00 -13.37
C LYS A 149 8.28 -6.03 -14.90
N LEU A 150 7.76 -5.00 -15.56
CA LEU A 150 7.82 -4.82 -17.01
C LEU A 150 7.82 -3.33 -17.31
N ALA A 151 8.75 -2.89 -18.15
CA ALA A 151 8.73 -1.58 -18.79
C ALA A 151 8.88 -1.79 -20.29
N VAL A 152 7.93 -1.30 -21.08
CA VAL A 152 7.89 -1.53 -22.53
C VAL A 152 7.32 -0.32 -23.27
N GLU A 153 7.86 -0.05 -24.46
CA GLU A 153 7.28 0.91 -25.39
C GLU A 153 6.36 0.19 -26.37
N LEU A 154 5.18 0.74 -26.61
CA LEU A 154 4.28 0.29 -27.66
C LEU A 154 4.71 0.90 -29.01
N THR A 155 5.45 0.13 -29.80
CA THR A 155 6.02 0.61 -31.05
C THR A 155 5.10 0.45 -32.26
N GLU A 156 4.19 -0.55 -32.23
CA GLU A 156 3.32 -0.90 -33.35
C GLU A 156 1.85 -0.96 -32.93
N PRO A 157 0.95 -0.23 -33.61
CA PRO A 157 -0.48 -0.23 -33.33
C PRO A 157 -1.10 -1.65 -33.31
N ALA A 158 -0.70 -2.50 -34.24
CA ALA A 158 -1.20 -3.88 -34.34
C ALA A 158 -0.93 -4.73 -33.10
N ASN A 159 0.09 -4.40 -32.32
CA ASN A 159 0.47 -5.12 -31.11
C ASN A 159 -0.18 -4.55 -29.82
N ALA A 160 -0.96 -3.48 -29.91
CA ALA A 160 -1.52 -2.80 -28.75
C ALA A 160 -2.30 -3.73 -27.80
N PRO A 161 -3.25 -4.56 -28.27
CA PRO A 161 -3.97 -5.47 -27.40
C PRO A 161 -3.03 -6.47 -26.69
N LEU A 162 -2.08 -7.03 -27.43
CA LEU A 162 -1.16 -8.05 -26.92
C LEU A 162 -0.21 -7.47 -25.87
N VAL A 163 0.37 -6.30 -26.13
CA VAL A 163 1.28 -5.62 -25.20
C VAL A 163 0.57 -5.29 -23.88
N LEU A 164 -0.67 -4.77 -23.97
CA LEU A 164 -1.42 -4.41 -22.77
C LEU A 164 -1.87 -5.64 -21.98
N HIS A 165 -2.37 -6.69 -22.64
CA HIS A 165 -2.69 -7.96 -21.96
C HIS A 165 -1.47 -8.55 -21.24
N ARG A 166 -0.31 -8.55 -21.90
CA ARG A 166 0.95 -9.00 -21.28
C ARG A 166 1.32 -8.15 -20.07
N ALA A 167 1.16 -6.83 -20.16
CA ALA A 167 1.44 -5.92 -19.05
C ALA A 167 0.53 -6.21 -17.85
N ILE A 168 -0.79 -6.35 -18.06
CA ILE A 168 -1.77 -6.69 -17.03
C ILE A 168 -1.43 -8.05 -16.40
N ALA A 169 -1.23 -9.09 -17.21
CA ALA A 169 -0.87 -10.41 -16.71
C ALA A 169 0.43 -10.39 -15.89
N THR A 170 1.44 -9.63 -16.33
CA THR A 170 2.70 -9.47 -15.62
C THR A 170 2.51 -8.77 -14.27
N ALA A 171 1.70 -7.70 -14.21
CA ALA A 171 1.42 -7.00 -12.96
C ALA A 171 0.73 -7.90 -11.92
N MET A 172 -0.18 -8.76 -12.37
CA MET A 172 -1.05 -9.58 -11.54
C MET A 172 -0.47 -10.95 -11.16
N SER A 173 0.56 -11.45 -11.86
CA SER A 173 1.12 -12.80 -11.66
C SER A 173 2.20 -12.85 -10.58
N GLY A 174 2.35 -14.00 -9.92
CA GLY A 174 3.38 -14.26 -8.91
C GLY A 174 3.38 -13.21 -7.80
N ARG A 175 4.57 -12.75 -7.36
CA ARG A 175 4.66 -11.52 -6.57
C ARG A 175 4.21 -10.37 -7.47
N ARG A 176 3.06 -9.81 -7.14
CA ARG A 176 2.48 -8.69 -7.89
C ARG A 176 3.41 -7.48 -7.88
N GLY A 177 3.22 -6.56 -8.81
CA GLY A 177 4.04 -5.36 -8.87
C GLY A 177 3.71 -4.48 -10.07
N PRO A 178 4.28 -3.27 -10.13
CA PRO A 178 3.96 -2.32 -11.16
C PRO A 178 4.56 -2.68 -12.52
N VAL A 179 3.90 -2.19 -13.56
CA VAL A 179 4.34 -2.27 -14.96
C VAL A 179 4.15 -0.91 -15.63
N VAL A 180 4.99 -0.61 -16.61
CA VAL A 180 4.96 0.65 -17.39
C VAL A 180 4.80 0.33 -18.86
N VAL A 181 3.87 1.03 -19.52
CA VAL A 181 3.71 1.02 -20.98
C VAL A 181 3.83 2.45 -21.48
N THR A 182 4.87 2.76 -22.25
CA THR A 182 4.99 4.04 -22.92
C THR A 182 4.32 3.97 -24.27
N ILE A 183 3.58 5.03 -24.63
CA ILE A 183 2.70 5.06 -25.81
C ILE A 183 3.01 6.30 -26.61
N PRO A 184 3.79 6.18 -27.73
CA PRO A 184 4.04 7.30 -28.62
C PRO A 184 2.73 7.84 -29.22
N MET A 185 2.62 9.16 -29.31
CA MET A 185 1.40 9.85 -29.75
C MET A 185 0.95 9.43 -31.15
N ASP A 186 1.88 9.23 -32.07
CA ASP A 186 1.60 8.76 -33.42
C ASP A 186 1.09 7.31 -33.46
N VAL A 187 1.54 6.47 -32.53
CA VAL A 187 1.01 5.11 -32.32
C VAL A 187 -0.37 5.18 -31.69
N ALA A 188 -0.56 6.00 -30.67
CA ALA A 188 -1.85 6.14 -29.98
C ALA A 188 -3.00 6.57 -30.89
N THR A 189 -2.68 7.38 -31.90
CA THR A 189 -3.66 7.92 -32.88
C THR A 189 -3.82 7.04 -34.12
N ALA A 190 -2.91 6.11 -34.39
CA ALA A 190 -3.00 5.18 -35.52
C ALA A 190 -4.09 4.12 -35.30
N LEU A 191 -4.49 3.44 -36.38
CA LEU A 191 -5.48 2.37 -36.33
C LEU A 191 -4.85 1.07 -35.83
N ALA A 192 -5.57 0.36 -34.99
CA ALA A 192 -5.23 -0.94 -34.42
C ALA A 192 -6.38 -1.93 -34.59
N PRO A 193 -6.12 -3.24 -34.62
CA PRO A 193 -7.16 -4.26 -34.67
C PRO A 193 -7.98 -4.25 -33.37
N ALA A 194 -9.26 -4.64 -33.49
CA ALA A 194 -10.10 -4.84 -32.33
C ALA A 194 -9.47 -5.84 -31.33
N PRO A 195 -9.61 -5.62 -30.02
CA PRO A 195 -9.05 -6.54 -29.04
C PRO A 195 -9.76 -7.90 -29.13
N ARG A 196 -8.97 -8.98 -29.08
CA ARG A 196 -9.52 -10.32 -28.89
C ARG A 196 -9.57 -10.59 -27.41
N ILE A 197 -10.72 -11.00 -26.89
CA ILE A 197 -10.87 -11.37 -25.48
C ILE A 197 -9.98 -12.59 -25.25
N SER A 198 -9.00 -12.47 -24.35
CA SER A 198 -8.21 -13.62 -23.89
C SER A 198 -8.96 -14.33 -22.77
N ALA A 199 -8.87 -15.66 -22.73
CA ALA A 199 -9.40 -16.43 -21.62
C ALA A 199 -8.68 -16.03 -20.31
N GLU A 200 -9.42 -16.01 -19.21
CA GLU A 200 -8.81 -15.92 -17.87
C GLU A 200 -7.89 -17.14 -17.66
N VAL A 201 -6.64 -16.85 -17.29
CA VAL A 201 -5.69 -17.91 -16.88
C VAL A 201 -5.87 -18.14 -15.39
N SER A 202 -6.55 -19.23 -15.02
CA SER A 202 -6.56 -19.70 -13.64
C SER A 202 -5.25 -20.43 -13.35
N LEU A 203 -4.52 -19.95 -12.33
CA LEU A 203 -3.31 -20.61 -11.85
C LEU A 203 -3.66 -21.50 -10.65
N GLU A 204 -3.58 -22.80 -10.81
CA GLU A 204 -3.66 -23.75 -9.72
C GLU A 204 -2.26 -24.07 -9.19
N PHE A 205 -2.11 -24.03 -7.87
CA PHE A 205 -0.85 -24.38 -7.20
C PHE A 205 -0.98 -25.78 -6.60
N ALA A 206 -0.30 -26.75 -7.19
CA ALA A 206 -0.17 -28.09 -6.64
C ALA A 206 0.99 -28.13 -5.64
N LEU A 207 0.68 -28.32 -4.37
CA LEU A 207 1.68 -28.51 -3.31
C LEU A 207 1.92 -29.99 -3.06
N ALA A 208 3.18 -30.39 -2.87
CA ALA A 208 3.55 -31.78 -2.63
C ALA A 208 2.92 -32.30 -1.31
N PRO A 209 2.06 -33.32 -1.34
CA PRO A 209 1.37 -33.81 -0.15
C PRO A 209 2.31 -34.23 0.97
N ALA A 210 3.40 -34.92 0.68
CA ALA A 210 4.37 -35.38 1.67
C ALA A 210 5.03 -34.23 2.44
N ALA A 211 5.41 -33.14 1.74
CA ALA A 211 5.96 -31.95 2.39
C ALA A 211 4.93 -31.27 3.31
N LEU A 212 3.67 -31.22 2.88
CA LEU A 212 2.58 -30.67 3.67
C LEU A 212 2.28 -31.52 4.91
N ASP A 213 2.33 -32.85 4.80
CA ASP A 213 2.13 -33.78 5.93
C ASP A 213 3.25 -33.60 6.97
N GLU A 214 4.50 -33.50 6.53
CA GLU A 214 5.64 -33.22 7.41
C GLU A 214 5.50 -31.86 8.11
N ILE A 215 5.22 -30.78 7.39
CA ILE A 215 5.01 -29.44 7.94
C ILE A 215 3.85 -29.43 8.92
N SER A 216 2.74 -30.07 8.57
CA SER A 216 1.56 -30.19 9.41
C SER A 216 1.88 -30.87 10.75
N ALA A 217 2.62 -31.98 10.70
CA ALA A 217 3.08 -32.69 11.90
C ALA A 217 4.05 -31.85 12.74
N LEU A 218 4.99 -31.11 12.11
CA LEU A 218 5.91 -30.21 12.80
C LEU A 218 5.16 -29.14 13.59
N ILE A 219 4.14 -28.49 13.00
CA ILE A 219 3.34 -27.46 13.67
C ILE A 219 2.49 -28.07 14.79
N ALA A 220 1.83 -29.21 14.52
CA ALA A 220 0.94 -29.85 15.49
C ALA A 220 1.69 -30.35 16.74
N LEU A 221 2.88 -30.92 16.56
CA LEU A 221 3.71 -31.50 17.63
C LEU A 221 4.68 -30.47 18.27
N ALA A 222 4.66 -29.23 17.82
CA ALA A 222 5.49 -28.17 18.38
C ALA A 222 5.03 -27.81 19.79
N ALA A 223 5.95 -27.60 20.70
CA ALA A 223 5.64 -27.09 22.05
C ALA A 223 5.32 -25.59 22.03
N ARG A 224 6.02 -24.84 21.19
CA ARG A 224 5.88 -23.37 21.05
C ARG A 224 5.95 -22.94 19.58
N PRO A 225 4.93 -23.28 18.77
CA PRO A 225 4.88 -22.82 17.39
C PRO A 225 4.51 -21.34 17.31
N MET A 226 4.87 -20.70 16.21
CA MET A 226 4.44 -19.33 15.87
C MET A 226 4.29 -19.18 14.36
N ILE A 227 3.21 -18.53 13.94
CA ILE A 227 3.07 -18.01 12.56
C ILE A 227 3.39 -16.52 12.58
N LEU A 228 4.32 -16.09 11.72
CA LEU A 228 4.49 -14.67 11.37
C LEU A 228 3.83 -14.43 10.01
N ALA A 229 2.66 -13.82 10.04
CA ALA A 229 1.88 -13.51 8.85
C ALA A 229 2.31 -12.17 8.24
N GLY A 230 2.72 -12.20 6.97
CA GLY A 230 3.07 -11.02 6.19
C GLY A 230 1.94 -10.55 5.29
N SER A 231 2.22 -9.52 4.48
CA SER A 231 1.26 -8.92 3.54
C SER A 231 0.73 -9.90 2.47
N GLY A 232 1.43 -11.00 2.19
CA GLY A 232 0.94 -12.09 1.35
C GLY A 232 -0.27 -12.84 1.92
N CYS A 233 -0.62 -12.61 3.19
CA CYS A 233 -1.83 -13.13 3.83
C CYS A 233 -3.06 -12.22 3.63
N ARG A 234 -2.99 -11.18 2.81
CA ARG A 234 -4.12 -10.30 2.49
C ARG A 234 -4.97 -10.89 1.36
N GLY A 235 -6.25 -10.53 1.36
CA GLY A 235 -7.18 -10.89 0.27
C GLY A 235 -7.36 -12.40 0.05
N GLN A 236 -8.07 -12.77 -1.01
CA GLN A 236 -8.30 -14.15 -1.49
C GLN A 236 -8.76 -15.16 -0.41
N GLY A 237 -9.40 -14.69 0.67
CA GLY A 237 -9.83 -15.54 1.78
C GLY A 237 -8.69 -16.01 2.69
N ALA A 238 -7.46 -15.53 2.51
CA ALA A 238 -6.32 -15.89 3.34
C ALA A 238 -6.50 -15.53 4.84
N PRO A 239 -7.08 -14.37 5.23
CA PRO A 239 -7.31 -14.07 6.65
C PRO A 239 -8.22 -15.09 7.33
N ALA A 240 -9.32 -15.50 6.70
CA ALA A 240 -10.24 -16.51 7.25
C ALA A 240 -9.56 -17.88 7.38
N ARG A 241 -8.78 -18.28 6.36
CA ARG A 241 -8.00 -19.52 6.40
C ARG A 241 -6.89 -19.49 7.45
N LEU A 242 -6.21 -18.34 7.62
CA LEU A 242 -5.20 -18.16 8.66
C LEU A 242 -5.80 -18.35 10.05
N ARG A 243 -6.97 -17.74 10.30
CA ARG A 243 -7.71 -17.93 11.54
C ARG A 243 -8.06 -19.41 11.77
N ALA A 244 -8.64 -20.08 10.78
CA ALA A 244 -9.00 -21.48 10.90
C ALA A 244 -7.79 -22.42 11.14
N VAL A 245 -6.64 -22.14 10.50
CA VAL A 245 -5.38 -22.87 10.73
C VAL A 245 -4.85 -22.59 12.15
N ALA A 246 -4.81 -21.31 12.57
CA ALA A 246 -4.38 -20.95 13.92
C ALA A 246 -5.21 -21.65 14.99
N GLU A 247 -6.54 -21.65 14.87
CA GLU A 247 -7.47 -22.33 15.78
C GLU A 247 -7.28 -23.86 15.77
N ARG A 248 -7.14 -24.47 14.57
CA ARG A 248 -6.95 -25.93 14.44
C ARG A 248 -5.66 -26.42 15.08
N TYR A 249 -4.56 -25.72 14.85
CA TYR A 249 -3.24 -26.11 15.37
C TYR A 249 -2.94 -25.48 16.74
N GLN A 250 -3.83 -24.64 17.25
CA GLN A 250 -3.60 -23.82 18.44
C GLN A 250 -2.26 -23.08 18.36
N CYS A 251 -2.00 -22.50 17.19
CA CYS A 251 -0.75 -21.86 16.84
C CYS A 251 -0.88 -20.33 16.95
N PRO A 252 -0.15 -19.68 17.86
CA PRO A 252 -0.16 -18.23 17.98
C PRO A 252 0.29 -17.53 16.70
N VAL A 253 -0.34 -16.39 16.43
CA VAL A 253 -0.08 -15.58 15.23
C VAL A 253 0.43 -14.20 15.63
N ALA A 254 1.60 -13.83 15.11
CA ALA A 254 2.02 -12.44 15.01
C ALA A 254 1.89 -11.97 13.56
N THR A 255 1.63 -10.69 13.37
CA THR A 255 1.62 -10.07 12.04
C THR A 255 2.83 -9.17 11.85
N THR A 256 3.28 -8.98 10.61
CA THR A 256 4.22 -7.90 10.32
C THR A 256 3.49 -6.55 10.30
N PRO A 257 4.18 -5.40 10.43
CA PRO A 257 3.53 -4.09 10.38
C PRO A 257 2.66 -3.88 9.12
N LYS A 258 3.12 -4.34 7.95
CA LYS A 258 2.33 -4.27 6.70
C LYS A 258 1.14 -5.23 6.68
N ALA A 259 1.13 -6.23 7.52
CA ALA A 259 0.06 -7.23 7.62
C ALA A 259 -0.86 -7.01 8.82
N LYS A 260 -0.71 -5.89 9.55
CA LYS A 260 -1.61 -5.56 10.66
C LYS A 260 -3.08 -5.68 10.21
N GLY A 261 -3.89 -6.36 11.02
CA GLY A 261 -5.31 -6.61 10.75
C GLY A 261 -5.60 -7.86 9.89
N VAL A 262 -4.60 -8.59 9.34
CA VAL A 262 -4.88 -9.87 8.65
C VAL A 262 -5.28 -10.98 9.63
N PHE A 263 -4.94 -10.83 10.90
CA PHE A 263 -5.40 -11.66 12.01
C PHE A 263 -6.00 -10.75 13.08
N PRO A 264 -7.21 -11.04 13.60
CA PRO A 264 -7.87 -10.18 14.58
C PRO A 264 -7.03 -10.01 15.83
N GLU A 265 -6.82 -8.78 16.30
CA GLU A 265 -5.99 -8.51 17.47
C GLU A 265 -6.68 -8.87 18.80
N ASP A 266 -8.02 -8.96 18.82
CA ASP A 266 -8.83 -9.45 19.95
C ASP A 266 -8.88 -10.97 20.06
N HIS A 267 -8.32 -11.70 19.09
CA HIS A 267 -8.35 -13.17 19.11
C HIS A 267 -7.39 -13.73 20.17
N PRO A 268 -7.76 -14.79 20.95
CA PRO A 268 -6.91 -15.36 22.01
C PRO A 268 -5.54 -15.87 21.54
N LEU A 269 -5.40 -16.24 20.27
CA LEU A 269 -4.14 -16.65 19.67
C LEU A 269 -3.36 -15.48 19.05
N SER A 270 -3.83 -14.24 19.17
CA SER A 270 -3.13 -13.08 18.64
C SER A 270 -1.97 -12.67 19.55
N LEU A 271 -0.79 -12.52 18.97
CA LEU A 271 0.37 -11.91 19.61
C LEU A 271 0.51 -10.42 19.23
N GLY A 272 -0.35 -9.93 18.33
CA GLY A 272 -0.24 -8.59 17.75
C GLY A 272 0.84 -8.50 16.68
N VAL A 273 1.42 -7.31 16.52
CA VAL A 273 2.46 -7.03 15.51
C VAL A 273 3.84 -7.37 16.07
N PHE A 274 4.66 -8.08 15.27
CA PHE A 274 6.11 -8.19 15.48
C PHE A 274 6.81 -7.28 14.45
N GLY A 275 7.83 -6.53 14.90
CA GLY A 275 8.57 -5.59 14.06
C GLY A 275 8.42 -4.14 14.51
N LEU A 276 8.74 -3.21 13.64
CA LEU A 276 8.75 -1.77 13.94
C LEU A 276 7.35 -1.28 14.37
N GLY A 277 7.25 -0.69 15.56
CA GLY A 277 5.97 -0.33 16.18
C GLY A 277 5.19 -1.53 16.74
N GLY A 278 5.84 -2.70 16.86
CA GLY A 278 5.22 -3.94 17.32
C GLY A 278 4.87 -3.98 18.81
N HIS A 279 4.26 -5.08 19.22
CA HIS A 279 3.70 -5.26 20.56
C HIS A 279 4.64 -6.05 21.49
N PRO A 280 4.71 -5.70 22.78
CA PRO A 280 5.48 -6.46 23.77
C PRO A 280 5.12 -7.94 23.83
N SER A 281 3.85 -8.30 23.65
CA SER A 281 3.37 -9.70 23.62
C SER A 281 4.06 -10.55 22.56
N ALA A 282 4.18 -10.03 21.32
CA ALA A 282 4.85 -10.75 20.23
C ALA A 282 6.34 -10.95 20.53
N ARG A 283 7.00 -9.92 21.04
CA ARG A 283 8.40 -9.98 21.42
C ARG A 283 8.64 -10.95 22.59
N ALA A 284 7.86 -10.84 23.67
CA ALA A 284 7.97 -11.71 24.83
C ALA A 284 7.73 -13.19 24.49
N TYR A 285 6.84 -13.46 23.51
CA TYR A 285 6.67 -14.82 23.02
C TYR A 285 7.95 -15.35 22.36
N GLY A 286 8.59 -14.54 21.53
CA GLY A 286 9.88 -14.86 20.89
C GLY A 286 11.01 -15.05 21.89
N GLU A 287 11.10 -14.22 22.93
CA GLU A 287 12.13 -14.30 24.00
C GLU A 287 12.07 -15.61 24.80
N ARG A 288 10.88 -16.16 24.99
CA ARG A 288 10.71 -17.49 25.61
C ARG A 288 11.14 -18.63 24.66
N GLY A 289 11.46 -18.34 23.40
CA GLY A 289 11.91 -19.27 22.36
C GLY A 289 10.77 -19.91 21.59
N ILE A 290 10.95 -19.94 20.28
CA ILE A 290 10.06 -20.57 19.30
C ILE A 290 10.72 -21.89 18.88
N ASP A 291 9.99 -23.00 18.89
CA ASP A 291 10.53 -24.26 18.38
C ASP A 291 10.21 -24.48 16.90
N VAL A 292 8.99 -24.14 16.45
CA VAL A 292 8.61 -24.16 15.05
C VAL A 292 8.10 -22.79 14.63
N MET A 293 8.81 -22.18 13.70
CA MET A 293 8.47 -20.87 13.11
C MET A 293 7.91 -21.07 11.71
N VAL A 294 6.75 -20.45 11.42
CA VAL A 294 6.17 -20.38 10.08
C VAL A 294 6.16 -18.93 9.61
N ALA A 295 7.07 -18.57 8.72
CA ALA A 295 7.07 -17.29 8.04
C ALA A 295 6.18 -17.41 6.78
N LEU A 296 5.06 -16.72 6.77
CA LEU A 296 4.02 -16.87 5.76
C LEU A 296 3.76 -15.57 5.00
N GLY A 297 4.06 -15.56 3.69
CA GLY A 297 3.83 -14.42 2.81
C GLY A 297 4.54 -13.15 3.26
N THR A 298 5.80 -13.27 3.69
CA THR A 298 6.63 -12.17 4.19
C THR A 298 8.06 -12.28 3.68
N SER A 299 8.59 -11.17 3.17
CA SER A 299 9.98 -11.06 2.73
C SER A 299 11.00 -10.98 3.88
N LEU A 300 10.55 -10.94 5.14
CA LEU A 300 11.39 -10.90 6.34
C LEU A 300 12.42 -9.75 6.33
N GLY A 301 12.00 -8.57 5.86
CA GLY A 301 12.83 -7.35 5.90
C GLY A 301 13.02 -6.81 7.31
N ASP A 302 13.89 -5.82 7.47
CA ASP A 302 14.28 -5.19 8.74
C ASP A 302 13.08 -4.68 9.57
N VAL A 303 12.17 -3.95 8.93
CA VAL A 303 10.95 -3.41 9.56
C VAL A 303 10.05 -4.53 10.12
N ALA A 304 9.97 -5.66 9.42
CA ALA A 304 9.13 -6.79 9.81
C ALA A 304 9.76 -7.69 10.88
N THR A 305 11.07 -7.58 11.09
CA THR A 305 11.83 -8.54 11.90
C THR A 305 12.64 -7.91 13.03
N GLU A 306 12.43 -6.63 13.34
CA GLU A 306 13.27 -5.87 14.29
C GLU A 306 14.77 -5.97 13.95
N GLY A 307 15.13 -5.64 12.71
CA GLY A 307 16.52 -5.69 12.25
C GLY A 307 17.09 -7.12 12.21
N TRP A 308 16.31 -8.06 11.69
CA TRP A 308 16.65 -9.49 11.59
C TRP A 308 16.89 -10.16 12.94
N SER A 309 16.00 -9.92 13.88
CA SER A 309 16.05 -10.43 15.24
C SER A 309 16.22 -11.94 15.28
N PRO A 310 17.17 -12.46 16.10
CA PRO A 310 17.33 -13.90 16.31
C PRO A 310 16.13 -14.56 17.00
N LEU A 311 15.24 -13.78 17.61
CA LEU A 311 14.03 -14.27 18.28
C LEU A 311 13.08 -15.01 17.33
N LEU A 312 13.14 -14.71 16.03
CA LEU A 312 12.32 -15.35 15.00
C LEU A 312 12.89 -16.69 14.50
N ARG A 313 14.06 -17.12 14.97
CA ARG A 313 14.63 -18.41 14.58
C ARG A 313 13.90 -19.55 15.29
N GLY A 314 13.27 -20.44 14.50
CA GLY A 314 12.72 -21.69 15.02
C GLY A 314 13.85 -22.64 15.43
N ARG A 315 13.87 -23.12 16.67
CA ARG A 315 14.93 -24.02 17.18
C ARG A 315 14.89 -25.41 16.54
N ARG A 316 13.70 -25.88 16.17
CA ARG A 316 13.48 -27.20 15.56
C ARG A 316 13.24 -27.07 14.06
N ALA A 317 12.43 -26.09 13.63
CA ALA A 317 12.12 -25.85 12.24
C ALA A 317 11.83 -24.37 11.96
N PHE A 318 12.28 -23.91 10.79
CA PHE A 318 11.91 -22.64 10.21
C PHE A 318 11.29 -22.89 8.83
N ILE A 319 9.98 -22.71 8.73
CA ILE A 319 9.20 -22.95 7.53
C ILE A 319 8.97 -21.60 6.86
N HIS A 320 9.40 -21.43 5.61
CA HIS A 320 9.19 -20.20 4.84
C HIS A 320 8.31 -20.47 3.63
N VAL A 321 7.14 -19.84 3.60
CA VAL A 321 6.18 -19.95 2.50
C VAL A 321 6.00 -18.56 1.89
N ASP A 322 6.38 -18.40 0.63
CA ASP A 322 6.20 -17.17 -0.12
C ASP A 322 5.90 -17.49 -1.59
N ILE A 323 5.16 -16.62 -2.27
CA ILE A 323 4.87 -16.75 -3.69
C ILE A 323 6.10 -16.44 -4.56
N ASP A 324 7.06 -15.69 -4.02
CA ASP A 324 8.31 -15.28 -4.67
C ASP A 324 9.49 -16.08 -4.12
N ALA A 325 9.98 -17.01 -4.93
CA ALA A 325 11.14 -17.83 -4.57
C ALA A 325 12.38 -17.01 -4.18
N GLN A 326 12.52 -15.76 -4.68
CA GLN A 326 13.66 -14.89 -4.36
C GLN A 326 13.62 -14.34 -2.94
N GLN A 327 12.48 -14.39 -2.27
CA GLN A 327 12.37 -13.96 -0.86
C GLN A 327 12.76 -15.08 0.11
N ILE A 328 12.60 -16.34 -0.32
CA ILE A 328 12.86 -17.51 0.52
C ILE A 328 14.36 -17.65 0.77
N GLY A 329 14.72 -17.74 2.04
CA GLY A 329 16.13 -17.90 2.44
C GLY A 329 16.99 -16.63 2.41
N ARG A 330 16.44 -15.50 1.98
CA ARG A 330 17.20 -14.23 1.85
C ARG A 330 17.70 -13.68 3.19
N SER A 331 16.89 -13.81 4.23
CA SER A 331 17.16 -13.22 5.56
C SER A 331 17.38 -14.27 6.65
N TYR A 332 16.68 -15.39 6.58
CA TYR A 332 16.80 -16.51 7.51
C TYR A 332 16.89 -17.81 6.72
N GLN A 333 17.75 -18.73 7.16
CA GLN A 333 17.88 -20.04 6.53
C GLN A 333 16.66 -20.92 6.88
N PRO A 334 15.79 -21.31 5.94
CA PRO A 334 14.68 -22.19 6.22
C PRO A 334 15.13 -23.65 6.28
N THR A 335 14.42 -24.42 7.11
CA THR A 335 14.49 -25.91 7.07
C THR A 335 13.51 -26.46 6.03
N HIS A 336 12.40 -25.75 5.81
CA HIS A 336 11.38 -26.07 4.82
C HIS A 336 11.02 -24.83 4.02
N ALA A 337 11.04 -24.94 2.71
CA ALA A 337 10.78 -23.86 1.77
C ALA A 337 9.68 -24.24 0.79
N LEU A 338 8.62 -23.44 0.69
CA LEU A 338 7.54 -23.66 -0.26
C LEU A 338 7.26 -22.39 -1.07
N VAL A 339 7.26 -22.53 -2.39
CA VAL A 339 6.84 -21.45 -3.29
C VAL A 339 5.35 -21.61 -3.55
N ALA A 340 4.53 -20.82 -2.85
CA ALA A 340 3.08 -20.88 -2.95
C ALA A 340 2.41 -19.60 -2.46
N PRO A 341 1.19 -19.30 -2.94
CA PRO A 341 0.33 -18.31 -2.29
C PRO A 341 -0.02 -18.74 -0.87
N ALA A 342 -0.01 -17.80 0.08
CA ALA A 342 -0.38 -18.08 1.47
C ALA A 342 -1.78 -18.73 1.58
N ALA A 343 -2.75 -18.26 0.78
CA ALA A 343 -4.10 -18.82 0.77
C ALA A 343 -4.16 -20.29 0.33
N ALA A 344 -3.32 -20.71 -0.63
CA ALA A 344 -3.24 -22.11 -1.07
C ALA A 344 -2.63 -23.00 0.03
N PHE A 345 -1.50 -22.59 0.59
CA PHE A 345 -0.86 -23.29 1.71
C PHE A 345 -1.79 -23.45 2.91
N LEU A 346 -2.45 -22.38 3.34
CA LEU A 346 -3.42 -22.42 4.44
C LEU A 346 -4.61 -23.33 4.15
N GLY A 347 -5.12 -23.30 2.90
CA GLY A 347 -6.20 -24.19 2.47
C GLY A 347 -5.86 -25.68 2.64
N GLU A 348 -4.63 -26.05 2.30
CA GLU A 348 -4.14 -27.42 2.46
C GLU A 348 -3.99 -27.82 3.93
N LEU A 349 -3.57 -26.90 4.81
CA LEU A 349 -3.40 -27.21 6.22
C LEU A 349 -4.73 -27.37 6.99
N GLN A 350 -5.82 -26.76 6.53
CA GLN A 350 -7.12 -26.79 7.23
C GLN A 350 -7.66 -28.19 7.50
N THR A 351 -7.29 -29.19 6.68
CA THR A 351 -7.86 -30.55 6.75
C THR A 351 -6.85 -31.62 7.17
N ARG A 352 -5.57 -31.28 7.32
CA ARG A 352 -4.49 -32.27 7.45
C ARG A 352 -4.26 -32.84 8.83
N PHE A 353 -4.64 -32.11 9.88
CA PHE A 353 -4.42 -32.57 11.26
C PHE A 353 -5.69 -32.39 12.10
N PRO A 354 -5.97 -33.26 13.08
CA PRO A 354 -7.10 -33.07 13.99
C PRO A 354 -6.91 -31.82 14.83
N LEU A 355 -8.03 -31.29 15.34
CA LEU A 355 -8.03 -30.13 16.23
C LEU A 355 -7.13 -30.40 17.45
N GLN A 356 -6.22 -29.47 17.72
CA GLN A 356 -5.30 -29.57 18.87
C GLN A 356 -5.96 -29.05 20.15
N THR A 357 -5.46 -29.53 21.28
CA THR A 357 -5.86 -28.98 22.58
C THR A 357 -5.38 -27.54 22.74
N PRO A 358 -6.16 -26.69 23.43
CA PRO A 358 -5.77 -25.31 23.69
C PRO A 358 -4.39 -25.18 24.34
N ARG A 359 -3.60 -24.24 23.84
CA ARG A 359 -2.28 -23.88 24.41
C ARG A 359 -2.39 -22.57 25.16
N LEU A 360 -1.64 -22.46 26.26
CA LEU A 360 -1.50 -21.18 26.94
C LEU A 360 -0.59 -20.27 26.11
N VAL A 361 -1.15 -19.22 25.52
CA VAL A 361 -0.43 -18.28 24.65
C VAL A 361 0.03 -17.04 25.41
N GLY A 362 -0.69 -16.61 26.42
CA GLY A 362 -0.50 -15.39 27.21
C GLY A 362 -1.81 -14.65 27.38
N ASP A 363 -1.73 -13.42 27.86
CA ASP A 363 -2.89 -12.58 28.20
C ASP A 363 -3.41 -11.74 27.01
N GLY A 364 -3.15 -12.18 25.78
CA GLY A 364 -3.54 -11.45 24.56
C GLY A 364 -2.49 -10.41 24.13
N VAL A 365 -2.91 -9.47 23.29
CA VAL A 365 -2.04 -8.40 22.80
C VAL A 365 -1.79 -7.36 23.87
N THR A 366 -0.52 -7.15 24.23
CA THR A 366 -0.10 -6.15 25.22
C THR A 366 0.49 -4.92 24.52
N ARG A 367 0.26 -3.74 25.10
CA ARG A 367 0.73 -2.45 24.57
C ARG A 367 1.58 -1.72 25.59
N TYR A 368 2.49 -0.86 25.12
CA TYR A 368 3.24 0.00 26.01
C TYR A 368 2.30 1.05 26.64
N THR A 369 2.46 1.23 27.94
CA THR A 369 1.86 2.37 28.65
C THR A 369 2.87 3.51 28.59
N LEU A 370 2.54 4.56 27.84
CA LEU A 370 3.37 5.76 27.78
C LEU A 370 2.92 6.78 28.83
N PRO A 371 3.84 7.61 29.34
CA PRO A 371 3.47 8.67 30.26
C PRO A 371 2.49 9.64 29.61
N ALA A 372 1.65 10.27 30.43
CA ALA A 372 0.83 11.39 29.98
C ALA A 372 1.72 12.53 29.48
N SER A 373 1.22 13.29 28.49
CA SER A 373 1.92 14.48 28.02
C SER A 373 2.10 15.48 29.18
N PRO A 374 3.32 15.94 29.44
CA PRO A 374 3.56 17.03 30.41
C PRO A 374 3.11 18.39 29.88
N LEU A 375 2.87 18.51 28.57
CA LEU A 375 2.34 19.70 27.92
C LEU A 375 0.81 19.63 27.90
N ASP A 376 0.14 20.76 27.86
CA ASP A 376 -1.31 20.83 27.59
C ASP A 376 -1.58 20.56 26.10
N ARG A 377 -1.09 19.41 25.63
CA ARG A 377 -1.21 18.91 24.25
C ARG A 377 -1.64 17.45 24.25
N LEU A 378 -2.23 17.04 23.13
CA LEU A 378 -2.68 15.68 22.94
C LEU A 378 -1.50 14.71 22.80
N SER A 379 -1.42 13.68 23.63
CA SER A 379 -0.42 12.63 23.41
C SER A 379 -0.80 11.81 22.16
N PRO A 380 0.19 11.40 21.33
CA PRO A 380 -0.09 10.66 20.10
C PRO A 380 -0.87 9.36 20.33
N GLN A 381 -0.60 8.62 21.42
CA GLN A 381 -1.32 7.40 21.77
C GLN A 381 -2.80 7.68 22.09
N THR A 382 -3.09 8.76 22.82
CA THR A 382 -4.48 9.18 23.09
C THR A 382 -5.17 9.61 21.81
N ALA A 383 -4.48 10.36 20.93
CA ALA A 383 -5.03 10.75 19.65
C ALA A 383 -5.46 9.52 18.82
N VAL A 384 -4.63 8.47 18.74
CA VAL A 384 -4.97 7.23 18.02
C VAL A 384 -6.19 6.53 18.63
N ALA A 385 -6.28 6.46 19.96
CA ALA A 385 -7.40 5.84 20.65
C ALA A 385 -8.72 6.59 20.38
N GLU A 386 -8.71 7.93 20.46
CA GLU A 386 -9.89 8.74 20.20
C GLU A 386 -10.31 8.73 18.72
N ILE A 387 -9.33 8.71 17.78
CA ILE A 387 -9.59 8.53 16.35
C ILE A 387 -10.31 7.20 16.12
N GLN A 388 -9.85 6.12 16.74
CA GLN A 388 -10.52 4.82 16.62
C GLN A 388 -11.91 4.83 17.25
N ALA A 389 -12.10 5.51 18.37
CA ALA A 389 -13.38 5.59 19.07
C ALA A 389 -14.47 6.31 18.28
N VAL A 390 -14.14 7.28 17.42
CA VAL A 390 -15.11 8.05 16.63
C VAL A 390 -15.46 7.43 15.28
N LEU A 391 -14.71 6.41 14.84
CA LEU A 391 -14.85 5.79 13.53
C LEU A 391 -15.52 4.40 13.64
N PRO A 392 -16.24 3.95 12.59
CA PRO A 392 -16.74 2.58 12.53
C PRO A 392 -15.63 1.53 12.68
N PRO A 393 -15.91 0.37 13.28
CA PRO A 393 -14.89 -0.66 13.56
C PRO A 393 -14.25 -1.27 12.30
N ASP A 394 -14.95 -1.22 11.16
CA ASP A 394 -14.47 -1.70 9.87
C ASP A 394 -13.75 -0.62 9.05
N THR A 395 -13.44 0.53 9.63
CA THR A 395 -12.74 1.64 8.96
C THR A 395 -11.41 1.17 8.35
N ILE A 396 -11.11 1.65 7.15
CA ILE A 396 -9.81 1.48 6.51
C ILE A 396 -8.91 2.64 6.93
N TYR A 397 -7.83 2.34 7.60
CA TYR A 397 -6.79 3.31 7.97
C TYR A 397 -5.67 3.28 6.96
N THR A 398 -5.39 4.40 6.30
CA THR A 398 -4.18 4.59 5.51
C THR A 398 -3.18 5.38 6.34
N VAL A 399 -1.98 4.85 6.52
CA VAL A 399 -1.01 5.44 7.45
C VAL A 399 0.27 5.79 6.72
N ASP A 400 0.77 7.00 6.97
CA ASP A 400 1.97 7.53 6.32
C ASP A 400 3.26 7.16 7.07
N SER A 401 4.41 7.49 6.50
CA SER A 401 5.73 7.27 7.09
C SER A 401 6.08 8.38 8.08
N GLY A 402 6.37 8.02 9.33
CA GLY A 402 6.74 8.96 10.41
C GLY A 402 6.45 8.38 11.80
N ASN A 403 6.56 9.20 12.84
CA ASN A 403 6.22 8.76 14.21
C ASN A 403 4.78 8.27 14.32
N HIS A 404 3.85 8.91 13.64
CA HIS A 404 2.43 8.52 13.57
C HIS A 404 2.24 7.08 13.07
N PHE A 405 3.13 6.56 12.20
CA PHE A 405 3.13 5.15 11.81
C PHE A 405 3.35 4.22 13.01
N LEU A 406 4.31 4.56 13.89
CA LEU A 406 4.61 3.76 15.08
C LEU A 406 3.42 3.72 16.03
N PHE A 407 2.82 4.89 16.28
CA PHE A 407 1.65 5.00 17.16
C PHE A 407 0.43 4.29 16.58
N ALA A 408 0.14 4.47 15.29
CA ALA A 408 -0.98 3.80 14.63
C ALA A 408 -0.79 2.27 14.59
N THR A 409 0.43 1.79 14.29
CA THR A 409 0.74 0.36 14.30
C THR A 409 0.56 -0.25 15.67
N HIS A 410 0.90 0.48 16.73
CA HIS A 410 0.87 -0.01 18.10
C HIS A 410 -0.51 0.10 18.76
N TYR A 411 -1.20 1.22 18.60
CA TYR A 411 -2.40 1.54 19.40
C TYR A 411 -3.72 1.33 18.68
N LEU A 412 -3.78 1.32 17.33
CA LEU A 412 -5.00 0.86 16.65
C LEU A 412 -5.22 -0.61 16.95
N GLU A 413 -6.44 -0.98 17.32
CA GLU A 413 -6.86 -2.37 17.51
C GLU A 413 -7.71 -2.79 16.32
N LEU A 414 -7.20 -3.70 15.51
CA LEU A 414 -7.85 -4.08 14.26
C LEU A 414 -8.39 -5.52 14.34
N THR A 415 -9.70 -5.62 14.21
CA THR A 415 -10.43 -6.90 14.23
C THR A 415 -10.98 -7.29 12.85
N TYR A 416 -11.04 -6.33 11.93
CA TYR A 416 -11.49 -6.54 10.55
C TYR A 416 -10.30 -6.64 9.59
N PRO A 417 -10.30 -7.63 8.67
CA PRO A 417 -9.25 -7.74 7.66
C PRO A 417 -9.29 -6.56 6.68
N ASP A 418 -8.15 -6.32 6.05
CA ASP A 418 -7.97 -5.24 5.06
C ASP A 418 -8.34 -3.84 5.58
N SER A 419 -8.16 -3.60 6.89
CA SER A 419 -8.40 -2.31 7.55
C SER A 419 -7.15 -1.45 7.74
N PHE A 420 -5.97 -1.90 7.32
CA PHE A 420 -4.71 -1.17 7.49
C PHE A 420 -3.92 -1.14 6.20
N ILE A 421 -3.68 0.04 5.67
CA ILE A 421 -2.90 0.27 4.44
C ILE A 421 -1.68 1.11 4.79
N VAL A 422 -0.50 0.56 4.58
CA VAL A 422 0.77 1.25 4.73
C VAL A 422 1.77 0.75 3.68
N MET A 423 2.49 1.66 3.04
CA MET A 423 3.47 1.34 2.00
C MET A 423 4.88 1.61 2.54
N THR A 424 5.34 0.78 3.48
CA THR A 424 6.64 0.94 4.15
C THR A 424 7.80 0.28 3.40
N GLY A 425 7.55 -0.39 2.28
CA GLY A 425 8.62 -1.03 1.50
C GLY A 425 9.66 -0.05 0.98
N LEU A 426 9.23 1.14 0.56
CA LEU A 426 10.09 2.28 0.24
C LEU A 426 10.13 3.31 1.38
N GLY A 427 9.03 3.46 2.12
CA GLY A 427 8.92 4.42 3.21
C GLY A 427 8.77 5.87 2.74
N SER A 428 8.16 6.09 1.57
CA SER A 428 7.87 7.43 1.06
C SER A 428 6.87 8.17 1.95
N MET A 429 7.06 9.47 2.11
CA MET A 429 6.13 10.34 2.81
C MET A 429 5.04 10.86 1.85
N GLY A 430 3.83 11.11 2.38
CA GLY A 430 2.68 11.63 1.63
C GLY A 430 1.85 10.56 0.92
N GLN A 431 2.16 9.29 1.09
CA GLN A 431 1.49 8.17 0.43
C GLN A 431 0.06 7.90 0.95
N SER A 432 -0.20 8.20 2.22
CA SER A 432 -1.48 7.88 2.86
C SER A 432 -2.65 8.66 2.26
N ILE A 433 -2.42 9.89 1.80
CA ILE A 433 -3.46 10.78 1.28
C ILE A 433 -3.99 10.25 -0.06
N GLY A 434 -3.10 10.03 -1.03
CA GLY A 434 -3.46 9.36 -2.28
C GLY A 434 -4.02 7.96 -2.03
N GLY A 435 -3.36 7.19 -1.14
CA GLY A 435 -3.81 5.86 -0.73
C GLY A 435 -5.24 5.84 -0.19
N ALA A 436 -5.65 6.85 0.59
CA ALA A 436 -7.00 6.99 1.11
C ALA A 436 -8.02 7.28 0.00
N ILE A 437 -7.67 8.15 -0.96
CA ILE A 437 -8.50 8.41 -2.14
C ILE A 437 -8.78 7.10 -2.89
N GLY A 438 -7.72 6.35 -3.20
CA GLY A 438 -7.83 5.05 -3.87
C GLY A 438 -8.63 4.03 -3.07
N ALA A 439 -8.38 3.92 -1.77
CA ALA A 439 -9.09 3.00 -0.88
C ALA A 439 -10.59 3.34 -0.75
N LYS A 440 -10.94 4.64 -0.64
CA LYS A 440 -12.35 5.06 -0.54
C LYS A 440 -13.12 4.81 -1.83
N LEU A 441 -12.51 5.08 -2.99
CA LEU A 441 -13.10 4.77 -4.29
C LEU A 441 -13.22 3.25 -4.51
N ALA A 442 -12.28 2.47 -3.98
CA ALA A 442 -12.31 1.00 -4.01
C ALA A 442 -13.40 0.38 -3.11
N ARG A 443 -13.68 1.01 -1.97
CA ARG A 443 -14.60 0.53 -0.93
C ARG A 443 -15.55 1.65 -0.49
N PRO A 444 -16.46 2.11 -1.36
CA PRO A 444 -17.28 3.29 -1.12
C PRO A 444 -18.17 3.18 0.13
N GLN A 445 -18.52 1.96 0.56
CA GLN A 445 -19.36 1.71 1.73
C GLN A 445 -18.59 1.74 3.07
N ARG A 446 -17.24 1.60 3.04
CA ARG A 446 -16.42 1.65 4.25
C ARG A 446 -15.95 3.07 4.52
N SER A 447 -15.85 3.43 5.79
CA SER A 447 -15.15 4.65 6.20
C SER A 447 -13.66 4.53 5.91
N VAL A 448 -13.05 5.64 5.49
CA VAL A 448 -11.60 5.71 5.26
C VAL A 448 -11.03 6.88 6.03
N ALA A 449 -10.01 6.61 6.82
CA ALA A 449 -9.26 7.59 7.58
C ALA A 449 -7.78 7.52 7.21
N ALA A 450 -7.22 8.66 6.79
CA ALA A 450 -5.79 8.79 6.62
C ALA A 450 -5.15 9.37 7.90
N ILE A 451 -4.01 8.81 8.31
CA ILE A 451 -3.19 9.34 9.41
C ILE A 451 -1.82 9.69 8.83
N CYS A 452 -1.48 10.96 8.86
CA CYS A 452 -0.18 11.46 8.37
C CYS A 452 0.43 12.47 9.35
N GLY A 453 1.71 12.79 9.17
CA GLY A 453 2.33 13.94 9.85
C GLY A 453 2.20 15.21 9.01
N ASP A 454 2.48 16.36 9.64
CA ASP A 454 2.57 17.65 8.98
C ASP A 454 3.56 17.65 7.81
N GLY A 455 4.73 17.01 7.97
CA GLY A 455 5.70 16.82 6.88
C GLY A 455 5.14 16.03 5.69
N CYS A 456 4.33 14.99 5.94
CA CYS A 456 3.67 14.23 4.89
C CYS A 456 2.59 15.06 4.19
N PHE A 457 1.83 15.85 4.97
CA PHE A 457 0.83 16.77 4.43
C PHE A 457 1.49 17.85 3.57
N ALA A 458 2.65 18.39 3.98
CA ALA A 458 3.42 19.34 3.17
C ALA A 458 3.85 18.77 1.80
N MET A 459 4.12 17.47 1.72
CA MET A 459 4.60 16.82 0.47
C MET A 459 3.48 16.51 -0.51
N ASN A 460 2.34 15.96 -0.05
CA ASN A 460 1.26 15.48 -0.91
C ASN A 460 -0.16 15.94 -0.50
N GLY A 461 -0.26 16.91 0.40
CA GLY A 461 -1.54 17.46 0.88
C GLY A 461 -2.42 18.07 -0.23
N PHE A 462 -1.82 18.47 -1.35
CA PHE A 462 -2.57 18.98 -2.50
C PHE A 462 -3.57 17.98 -3.09
N GLU A 463 -3.41 16.67 -2.83
CA GLU A 463 -4.39 15.66 -3.24
C GLU A 463 -5.74 15.77 -2.49
N ILE A 464 -5.80 16.55 -1.42
CA ILE A 464 -7.07 16.92 -0.79
C ILE A 464 -7.99 17.67 -1.78
N ALA A 465 -7.42 18.48 -2.70
CA ALA A 465 -8.19 19.11 -3.76
C ALA A 465 -8.75 18.09 -4.77
N THR A 466 -8.08 16.95 -4.97
CA THR A 466 -8.64 15.83 -5.73
C THR A 466 -9.85 15.23 -5.00
N ALA A 467 -9.70 14.95 -3.70
CA ALA A 467 -10.81 14.41 -2.89
C ALA A 467 -12.01 15.37 -2.83
N ALA A 468 -11.76 16.69 -2.74
CA ALA A 468 -12.80 17.71 -2.74
C ALA A 468 -13.54 17.80 -4.08
N ALA A 469 -12.80 17.84 -5.20
CA ALA A 469 -13.38 17.91 -6.54
C ALA A 469 -14.24 16.68 -6.85
N GLU A 470 -13.80 15.50 -6.42
CA GLU A 470 -14.48 14.22 -6.63
C GLU A 470 -15.52 13.90 -5.54
N ARG A 471 -15.71 14.80 -4.56
CA ARG A 471 -16.61 14.64 -3.40
C ARG A 471 -16.39 13.30 -2.67
N ILE A 472 -15.13 12.99 -2.38
CA ILE A 472 -14.74 11.75 -1.72
C ILE A 472 -14.86 11.94 -0.20
N PRO A 473 -15.82 11.28 0.49
CA PRO A 473 -15.99 11.41 1.92
C PRO A 473 -14.92 10.60 2.66
N MET A 474 -13.86 11.27 3.08
CA MET A 474 -12.75 10.71 3.87
C MET A 474 -12.31 11.68 4.94
N VAL A 475 -11.69 11.19 6.00
CA VAL A 475 -11.08 12.04 7.02
C VAL A 475 -9.57 11.89 7.01
N LEU A 476 -8.86 13.02 7.06
CA LEU A 476 -7.41 13.08 7.18
C LEU A 476 -7.04 13.67 8.55
N PHE A 477 -6.41 12.88 9.40
CA PHE A 477 -5.83 13.32 10.67
C PHE A 477 -4.36 13.64 10.46
N VAL A 478 -4.02 14.94 10.57
CA VAL A 478 -2.65 15.45 10.47
C VAL A 478 -2.07 15.55 11.87
N PHE A 479 -1.19 14.62 12.23
CA PHE A 479 -0.43 14.66 13.48
C PHE A 479 0.63 15.75 13.36
N ASN A 480 0.35 16.90 13.99
CA ASN A 480 1.09 18.13 13.84
C ASN A 480 1.94 18.38 15.09
N ASP A 481 3.22 18.09 15.00
CA ASP A 481 4.25 18.44 15.99
C ASP A 481 5.16 19.58 15.50
N GLN A 482 4.86 20.16 14.33
CA GLN A 482 5.56 21.27 13.67
C GLN A 482 7.02 20.96 13.33
N ARG A 483 7.36 19.69 13.13
CA ARG A 483 8.72 19.24 12.84
C ARG A 483 8.76 17.85 12.18
N LEU A 484 9.91 17.49 11.61
CA LEU A 484 10.16 16.12 11.19
C LEU A 484 10.60 15.26 12.40
N GLY A 485 9.67 15.03 13.36
CA GLY A 485 9.96 14.47 14.67
C GLY A 485 10.64 13.11 14.64
N MET A 486 10.28 12.19 13.71
CA MET A 486 10.96 10.90 13.59
C MET A 486 12.44 11.06 13.21
N VAL A 487 12.76 12.05 12.36
CA VAL A 487 14.14 12.33 11.93
C VAL A 487 14.93 12.93 13.08
N GLU A 488 14.36 13.90 13.80
CA GLU A 488 14.98 14.53 14.97
C GLU A 488 15.27 13.51 16.07
N HIS A 489 14.29 12.67 16.41
CA HIS A 489 14.46 11.61 17.40
C HIS A 489 15.54 10.60 16.99
N GLY A 490 15.55 10.19 15.72
CA GLY A 490 16.59 9.31 15.19
C GLY A 490 17.98 9.94 15.23
N HIS A 491 18.09 11.23 14.88
CA HIS A 491 19.34 11.96 14.91
C HIS A 491 19.90 12.05 16.34
N ALA A 492 19.08 12.48 17.28
CA ALA A 492 19.48 12.57 18.70
C ALA A 492 19.93 11.21 19.24
N ALA A 493 19.22 10.14 18.93
CA ALA A 493 19.55 8.78 19.37
C ALA A 493 20.85 8.24 18.79
N VAL A 494 21.16 8.54 17.52
CA VAL A 494 22.37 8.03 16.84
C VAL A 494 23.60 8.87 17.13
N TYR A 495 23.44 10.18 17.08
CA TYR A 495 24.57 11.12 17.15
C TYR A 495 24.74 11.78 18.51
N GLY A 496 23.78 11.63 19.44
CA GLY A 496 23.81 12.26 20.77
C GLY A 496 23.74 13.78 20.72
N ARG A 497 23.18 14.34 19.66
CA ARG A 497 23.01 15.77 19.44
C ARG A 497 21.61 16.05 18.96
N ASP A 498 20.98 17.09 19.47
CA ASP A 498 19.71 17.55 18.97
C ASP A 498 19.88 18.20 17.58
N ALA A 499 18.92 17.96 16.73
CA ALA A 499 18.78 18.61 15.44
C ALA A 499 17.34 19.13 15.33
N ALA A 500 17.14 20.25 14.66
CA ALA A 500 15.82 20.82 14.46
C ALA A 500 15.48 20.85 12.97
N TYR A 501 14.35 20.23 12.62
CA TYR A 501 13.80 20.22 11.26
C TYR A 501 12.35 20.71 11.29
N PRO A 502 12.15 22.06 11.49
CA PRO A 502 10.81 22.62 11.66
C PRO A 502 9.98 22.55 10.38
N ILE A 503 8.70 22.25 10.53
CA ILE A 503 7.68 22.33 9.48
C ILE A 503 6.58 23.27 9.99
N ALA A 504 6.72 24.56 9.71
CA ALA A 504 5.70 25.55 10.09
C ALA A 504 4.72 25.76 8.94
N MET A 505 3.46 25.38 9.14
CA MET A 505 2.38 25.65 8.18
C MET A 505 1.04 25.84 8.88
N ASP A 506 0.15 26.59 8.25
CA ASP A 506 -1.25 26.68 8.65
C ASP A 506 -2.07 25.59 7.92
N VAL A 507 -2.20 24.43 8.56
CA VAL A 507 -2.96 23.29 8.03
C VAL A 507 -4.41 23.69 7.74
N GLY A 508 -5.00 24.56 8.57
CA GLY A 508 -6.39 24.97 8.42
C GLY A 508 -6.64 25.81 7.17
N ASN A 509 -5.81 26.81 6.94
CA ASN A 509 -5.95 27.64 5.74
C ASN A 509 -5.63 26.85 4.47
N LEU A 510 -4.64 25.96 4.50
CA LEU A 510 -4.36 25.05 3.39
C LEU A 510 -5.54 24.14 3.10
N ALA A 511 -6.10 23.47 4.11
CA ALA A 511 -7.24 22.56 3.95
C ALA A 511 -8.45 23.27 3.32
N ARG A 512 -8.81 24.45 3.83
CA ARG A 512 -9.93 25.24 3.27
C ARG A 512 -9.65 25.72 1.85
N GLY A 513 -8.41 26.16 1.58
CA GLY A 513 -7.98 26.57 0.23
C GLY A 513 -8.02 25.43 -0.79
N LEU A 514 -7.87 24.18 -0.34
CA LEU A 514 -7.98 22.97 -1.15
C LEU A 514 -9.43 22.43 -1.25
N GLY A 515 -10.41 23.11 -0.62
CA GLY A 515 -11.82 22.76 -0.70
C GLY A 515 -12.28 21.71 0.32
N ALA A 516 -11.49 21.42 1.35
CA ALA A 516 -11.88 20.50 2.41
C ALA A 516 -12.61 21.22 3.57
N GLU A 517 -13.41 20.46 4.29
CA GLU A 517 -13.81 20.84 5.63
C GLU A 517 -12.60 20.77 6.57
N PHE A 518 -12.62 21.58 7.64
CA PHE A 518 -11.52 21.65 8.60
C PHE A 518 -12.00 21.57 10.04
N ALA A 519 -11.21 20.90 10.87
CA ALA A 519 -11.30 20.94 12.33
C ALA A 519 -9.90 20.96 12.94
N ARG A 520 -9.79 21.43 14.17
CA ARG A 520 -8.56 21.36 15.00
C ARG A 520 -8.86 20.58 16.26
N ALA A 521 -7.94 19.74 16.67
CA ALA A 521 -8.00 18.96 17.88
C ALA A 521 -6.76 19.20 18.72
N GLU A 522 -6.95 19.72 19.92
CA GLU A 522 -5.91 19.99 20.93
C GLU A 522 -6.10 19.12 22.17
N ARG A 523 -7.32 18.60 22.35
CA ARG A 523 -7.73 17.74 23.46
C ARG A 523 -8.47 16.51 22.95
N PRO A 524 -8.53 15.41 23.73
CA PRO A 524 -9.27 14.19 23.37
C PRO A 524 -10.74 14.48 22.99
N THR A 525 -11.40 15.36 23.76
CA THR A 525 -12.80 15.75 23.54
C THR A 525 -13.05 16.41 22.18
N ASP A 526 -12.04 17.05 21.60
CA ASP A 526 -12.17 17.73 20.32
C ASP A 526 -12.29 16.69 19.18
N ILE A 527 -11.59 15.55 19.29
CA ILE A 527 -11.73 14.42 18.35
C ILE A 527 -13.11 13.75 18.54
N LEU A 528 -13.50 13.48 19.80
CA LEU A 528 -14.78 12.84 20.12
C LEU A 528 -15.98 13.65 19.58
N ALA A 529 -15.90 14.97 19.61
CA ALA A 529 -16.93 15.87 19.09
C ALA A 529 -17.13 15.76 17.56
N LEU A 530 -16.18 15.15 16.82
CA LEU A 530 -16.29 15.01 15.36
C LEU A 530 -17.12 13.82 14.91
N ARG A 531 -17.56 12.94 15.81
CA ARG A 531 -18.26 11.68 15.48
C ARG A 531 -19.43 11.87 14.49
N GLU A 532 -20.37 12.75 14.81
CA GLU A 532 -21.55 12.99 13.97
C GLU A 532 -21.15 13.63 12.63
N ARG A 533 -20.23 14.57 12.66
CA ARG A 533 -19.72 15.23 11.46
C ARG A 533 -19.04 14.23 10.52
N ILE A 534 -18.21 13.33 11.04
CA ILE A 534 -17.52 12.29 10.25
C ILE A 534 -18.56 11.34 9.62
N ALA A 535 -19.60 10.97 10.33
CA ALA A 535 -20.65 10.09 9.82
C ALA A 535 -21.46 10.72 8.67
N GLN A 536 -21.48 12.04 8.53
CA GLN A 536 -22.27 12.80 7.54
C GLN A 536 -21.40 13.41 6.42
N LEU A 537 -20.12 13.04 6.33
CA LEU A 537 -19.22 13.62 5.32
C LEU A 537 -19.69 13.36 3.89
N THR A 538 -19.71 14.41 3.09
CA THR A 538 -19.96 14.38 1.64
C THR A 538 -18.71 14.73 0.81
N GLY A 539 -17.61 15.08 1.47
CA GLY A 539 -16.32 15.42 0.93
C GLY A 539 -15.22 15.20 1.96
N PRO A 540 -13.98 15.63 1.72
CA PRO A 540 -12.89 15.43 2.65
C PRO A 540 -12.99 16.35 3.87
N LEU A 541 -12.65 15.80 5.05
CA LEU A 541 -12.42 16.54 6.30
C LEU A 541 -10.94 16.42 6.66
N VAL A 542 -10.27 17.55 6.89
CA VAL A 542 -8.91 17.61 7.44
C VAL A 542 -8.99 18.00 8.90
N VAL A 543 -8.40 17.19 9.77
CA VAL A 543 -8.31 17.43 11.21
C VAL A 543 -6.85 17.68 11.57
N ASP A 544 -6.53 18.91 12.00
CA ASP A 544 -5.21 19.29 12.50
C ASP A 544 -5.12 18.84 13.97
N VAL A 545 -4.38 17.77 14.23
CA VAL A 545 -4.23 17.17 15.56
C VAL A 545 -2.91 17.66 16.17
N LEU A 546 -2.98 18.61 17.09
CA LEU A 546 -1.80 19.15 17.76
C LEU A 546 -1.31 18.14 18.81
N ILE A 547 -0.23 17.45 18.48
CA ILE A 547 0.34 16.42 19.34
C ILE A 547 1.55 16.93 20.14
N ASP A 548 1.82 16.26 21.27
CA ASP A 548 3.04 16.49 22.03
C ASP A 548 4.26 15.92 21.27
N PRO A 549 5.21 16.81 20.89
CA PRO A 549 6.39 16.41 20.11
C PRO A 549 7.37 15.51 20.88
N ASP A 550 7.34 15.52 22.22
CA ASP A 550 8.33 14.86 23.06
C ASP A 550 7.92 13.45 23.49
N VAL A 551 6.66 13.07 23.26
CA VAL A 551 6.19 11.69 23.47
C VAL A 551 6.75 10.78 22.39
N ARG A 552 7.58 9.81 22.81
CA ARG A 552 8.29 8.87 21.93
C ARG A 552 7.81 7.44 22.14
N MET A 553 7.71 6.69 21.04
CA MET A 553 7.59 5.24 21.15
C MET A 553 8.92 4.62 21.60
N PRO A 554 8.90 3.63 22.50
CA PRO A 554 10.09 2.92 22.92
C PRO A 554 10.58 1.93 21.84
N THR A 555 10.92 2.46 20.67
CA THR A 555 11.38 1.67 19.52
C THR A 555 12.89 1.49 19.59
N ARG A 556 13.34 0.24 19.72
CA ARG A 556 14.77 -0.12 19.63
C ARG A 556 15.22 -0.43 18.19
N ASP A 557 14.31 -0.72 17.32
CA ASP A 557 14.53 -1.47 16.10
C ASP A 557 15.33 -0.71 15.06
N ARG A 558 14.99 0.57 14.84
CA ARG A 558 15.74 1.41 13.88
C ARG A 558 17.12 1.80 14.39
N LEU A 559 17.27 1.90 15.71
CA LEU A 559 18.55 2.18 16.36
C LEU A 559 19.53 1.00 16.22
N VAL A 560 19.05 -0.24 16.19
CA VAL A 560 19.91 -1.43 16.04
C VAL A 560 20.54 -1.46 14.64
N THR A 561 19.80 -1.15 13.59
CA THR A 561 20.33 -1.07 12.22
C THR A 561 21.31 0.09 12.02
N MET A 562 21.07 1.22 12.70
CA MET A 562 21.94 2.40 12.63
C MET A 562 23.16 2.28 13.57
N ASP A 563 23.03 1.61 14.71
CA ASP A 563 24.14 1.41 15.67
C ASP A 563 25.15 0.34 15.20
N SER A 564 24.72 -0.61 14.36
CA SER A 564 25.63 -1.55 13.69
C SER A 564 26.60 -0.86 12.74
N SER A 565 26.29 0.35 12.28
CA SER A 565 27.22 1.18 11.51
C SER A 565 28.29 1.84 12.40
N LYS A 566 27.99 2.19 13.67
CA LYS A 566 28.95 2.73 14.64
C LYS A 566 30.03 1.72 15.03
N LYS A 567 29.69 0.44 15.17
CA LYS A 567 30.67 -0.63 15.51
C LYS A 567 31.67 -0.92 14.38
N ARG A 568 31.43 -0.43 13.18
CA ARG A 568 32.36 -0.56 12.03
C ARG A 568 33.21 0.69 11.80
N MET A 569 32.96 1.79 12.52
CA MET A 569 33.73 3.04 12.41
C MET A 569 34.72 3.26 13.59
N ASN A 570 34.78 2.34 14.54
CA ASN A 570 35.80 2.19 15.57
C ASN A 570 36.50 0.83 15.40
#